data_209f3240be55c88685a97479c766bcc2
#
_entry.id   209f3240be55c88685a97479c766bcc2
#
_cell.length_a   1.000
_cell.length_b   1.000
_cell.length_c   1.000
_cell.angle_alpha   90.00
_cell.angle_beta   90.00
_cell.angle_gamma   90.00
#
_symmetry.space_group_name_H-M   'P 1'
#
loop_
_entity.id
_entity.type
_entity.pdbx_description
1 polymer ?
#
loop_
_entity_poly.entity_id
_entity_poly.type
_entity_poly.pdbx_seq_one_letter_code
_entity_poly.pdbx_strand_id
1 'polypeptide(L)'
;MLFRSNLCPNLTVAENLFIGREPRNKAGMISWKEMNARSAKLLESLNINVPPTQMLDECSVAIQQMIAIARAVDMKCKVLILDEPTSSLDDEEVEKLFVLMRRLREEGVGIIFVTHFLEQVYAVCDRITVLRNGELVGEYEVKDLPRVMLVAKMMGKDFDDLADIKGDHKDKKVFSETPVIEAEG
;
A
#
# COMPACT_ATOMS: atom_id res chain seq x y z
N MET A 1 1.75 6.76 -12.75
CA MET A 1 3.15 6.90 -12.29
C MET A 1 3.45 5.71 -11.40
N LEU A 2 4.39 4.86 -11.78
CA LEU A 2 4.75 3.66 -11.02
C LEU A 2 5.63 4.09 -9.84
N PHE A 3 5.14 3.94 -8.62
CA PHE A 3 5.91 4.26 -7.41
C PHE A 3 6.70 3.03 -6.94
N ARG A 4 7.84 2.79 -7.55
CA ARG A 4 9.00 2.31 -6.78
C ARG A 4 9.60 3.56 -6.17
N SER A 5 9.87 3.56 -4.87
CA SER A 5 10.32 4.73 -4.11
C SER A 5 11.57 5.39 -4.73
N ASN A 6 11.37 6.28 -5.71
CA ASN A 6 12.44 7.12 -6.27
C ASN A 6 12.73 8.31 -5.34
N LEU A 7 12.81 8.01 -4.03
CA LEU A 7 13.20 8.97 -3.02
C LEU A 7 14.71 8.90 -2.82
N CYS A 8 15.30 10.03 -2.51
CA CYS A 8 16.73 10.16 -2.23
C CYS A 8 16.97 10.21 -0.71
N PRO A 9 17.49 9.14 -0.08
CA PRO A 9 17.63 9.06 1.37
C PRO A 9 18.49 10.18 1.97
N ASN A 10 19.50 10.60 1.25
CA ASN A 10 20.47 11.64 1.62
C ASN A 10 20.00 13.08 1.34
N LEU A 11 18.73 13.27 1.06
CA LEU A 11 18.08 14.57 0.91
C LEU A 11 17.01 14.75 1.99
N THR A 12 16.68 16.00 2.29
CA THR A 12 15.61 16.32 3.21
C THR A 12 14.24 15.96 2.64
N VAL A 13 13.23 15.89 3.51
CA VAL A 13 11.83 15.70 3.13
C VAL A 13 11.40 16.74 2.10
N ALA A 14 11.72 18.02 2.31
CA ALA A 14 11.36 19.10 1.39
C ALA A 14 12.02 18.95 0.01
N GLU A 15 13.28 18.56 -0.03
CA GLU A 15 13.99 18.30 -1.28
C GLU A 15 13.36 17.12 -2.04
N ASN A 16 13.01 16.05 -1.35
CA ASN A 16 12.32 14.91 -1.95
C ASN A 16 10.94 15.27 -2.52
N LEU A 17 10.19 16.15 -1.85
CA LEU A 17 8.89 16.61 -2.34
C LEU A 17 9.02 17.44 -3.62
N PHE A 18 10.07 18.26 -3.75
CA PHE A 18 10.23 19.22 -4.84
C PHE A 18 11.34 18.91 -5.82
N ILE A 19 11.99 17.75 -5.75
CA ILE A 19 13.08 17.36 -6.64
C ILE A 19 12.74 17.59 -8.11
N GLY A 20 13.58 18.36 -8.81
CA GLY A 20 13.38 18.78 -10.20
C GLY A 20 12.31 19.87 -10.41
N ARG A 21 11.70 20.38 -9.30
CA ARG A 21 10.66 21.43 -9.32
C ARG A 21 10.87 22.45 -8.21
N GLU A 22 12.10 22.61 -7.76
CA GLU A 22 12.47 23.48 -6.64
C GLU A 22 12.03 24.91 -6.91
N PRO A 23 11.34 25.58 -5.96
CA PRO A 23 10.96 26.98 -6.10
C PRO A 23 12.22 27.85 -6.19
N ARG A 24 12.22 28.78 -7.13
CA ARG A 24 13.37 29.67 -7.39
C ARG A 24 13.01 31.12 -7.05
N ASN A 25 13.99 31.84 -6.51
CA ASN A 25 13.86 33.26 -6.25
C ASN A 25 14.04 34.08 -7.57
N LYS A 26 13.89 35.42 -7.49
CA LYS A 26 14.00 36.30 -8.64
C LYS A 26 15.40 36.27 -9.30
N ALA A 27 16.41 35.79 -8.58
CA ALA A 27 17.78 35.63 -9.10
C ALA A 27 18.04 34.22 -9.69
N GLY A 28 17.00 33.36 -9.79
CA GLY A 28 17.11 32.01 -10.35
C GLY A 28 17.66 30.95 -9.37
N MET A 29 18.03 31.33 -8.14
CA MET A 29 18.54 30.42 -7.12
C MET A 29 17.39 29.73 -6.37
N ILE A 30 17.64 28.51 -5.83
CA ILE A 30 16.67 27.76 -5.04
C ILE A 30 16.26 28.57 -3.81
N SER A 31 14.95 28.72 -3.61
CA SER A 31 14.36 29.39 -2.46
C SER A 31 14.03 28.37 -1.37
N TRP A 32 15.00 28.03 -0.54
CA TRP A 32 14.87 27.09 0.59
C TRP A 32 13.72 27.45 1.54
N LYS A 33 13.59 28.75 1.83
CA LYS A 33 12.51 29.25 2.69
C LYS A 33 11.14 28.94 2.12
N GLU A 34 10.97 29.18 0.83
CA GLU A 34 9.69 28.91 0.14
C GLU A 34 9.44 27.40 0.02
N MET A 35 10.46 26.62 -0.31
CA MET A 35 10.36 25.17 -0.43
C MET A 35 9.94 24.55 0.90
N ASN A 36 10.58 24.91 2.02
CA ASN A 36 10.22 24.40 3.34
C ASN A 36 8.81 24.84 3.76
N ALA A 37 8.41 26.08 3.48
CA ALA A 37 7.08 26.57 3.81
C ALA A 37 5.98 25.86 3.01
N ARG A 38 6.21 25.59 1.71
CA ARG A 38 5.28 24.83 0.86
C ARG A 38 5.22 23.37 1.28
N SER A 39 6.37 22.77 1.61
CA SER A 39 6.44 21.40 2.13
C SER A 39 5.66 21.25 3.44
N ALA A 40 5.83 22.18 4.39
CA ALA A 40 5.11 22.15 5.66
C ALA A 40 3.59 22.17 5.45
N LYS A 41 3.09 23.06 4.58
CA LYS A 41 1.66 23.14 4.26
C LYS A 41 1.13 21.87 3.60
N LEU A 42 1.90 21.28 2.69
CA LEU A 42 1.51 20.04 2.03
C LEU A 42 1.43 18.88 3.02
N LEU A 43 2.45 18.71 3.85
CA LEU A 43 2.52 17.66 4.88
C LEU A 43 1.39 17.81 5.90
N GLU A 44 1.14 19.02 6.38
CA GLU A 44 0.03 19.33 7.28
C GLU A 44 -1.32 18.99 6.63
N SER A 45 -1.50 19.38 5.36
CA SER A 45 -2.74 19.08 4.62
C SER A 45 -3.00 17.59 4.47
N LEU A 46 -1.99 16.76 4.47
CA LEU A 46 -2.08 15.29 4.36
C LEU A 46 -1.97 14.57 5.72
N ASN A 47 -1.90 15.34 6.81
CA ASN A 47 -1.73 14.83 8.18
C ASN A 47 -0.46 13.97 8.36
N ILE A 48 0.64 14.38 7.68
CA ILE A 48 1.95 13.74 7.77
C ILE A 48 2.81 14.56 8.73
N ASN A 49 3.06 14.01 9.91
CA ASN A 49 3.78 14.72 10.98
C ASN A 49 5.28 14.47 10.87
N VAL A 50 5.96 15.25 10.00
CA VAL A 50 7.41 15.23 9.85
C VAL A 50 7.91 16.63 9.50
N PRO A 51 9.05 17.09 10.07
CA PRO A 51 9.66 18.37 9.69
C PRO A 51 10.16 18.34 8.24
N PRO A 52 9.90 19.41 7.44
CA PRO A 52 10.43 19.50 6.07
C PRO A 52 11.95 19.40 5.95
N THR A 53 12.65 19.80 6.99
CA THR A 53 14.13 19.84 7.07
C THR A 53 14.75 18.54 7.55
N GLN A 54 13.95 17.57 8.00
CA GLN A 54 14.44 16.27 8.44
C GLN A 54 15.01 15.50 7.25
N MET A 55 16.10 14.77 7.48
CA MET A 55 16.69 13.88 6.48
C MET A 55 15.77 12.69 6.26
N LEU A 56 15.66 12.24 5.00
CA LEU A 56 14.71 11.19 4.67
C LEU A 56 15.11 9.81 5.23
N ASP A 57 16.40 9.53 5.35
CA ASP A 57 16.94 8.30 5.94
C ASP A 57 16.66 8.17 7.45
N GLU A 58 16.38 9.29 8.13
CA GLU A 58 15.93 9.31 9.53
C GLU A 58 14.43 9.02 9.70
N CYS A 59 13.68 8.98 8.61
CA CYS A 59 12.24 8.73 8.63
C CYS A 59 11.94 7.22 8.59
N SER A 60 10.85 6.80 9.28
CA SER A 60 10.36 5.41 9.14
C SER A 60 9.95 5.12 7.69
N VAL A 61 9.90 3.84 7.32
CA VAL A 61 9.49 3.40 5.98
C VAL A 61 8.09 3.91 5.66
N ALA A 62 7.19 3.92 6.63
CA ALA A 62 5.83 4.46 6.47
C ALA A 62 5.84 5.95 6.11
N ILE A 63 6.63 6.75 6.81
CA ILE A 63 6.77 8.19 6.51
C ILE A 63 7.36 8.38 5.11
N GLN A 64 8.36 7.60 4.73
CA GLN A 64 8.93 7.64 3.37
C GLN A 64 7.87 7.34 2.31
N GLN A 65 7.02 6.31 2.52
CA GLN A 65 5.89 6.00 1.62
C GLN A 65 4.90 7.18 1.54
N MET A 66 4.54 7.78 2.66
CA MET A 66 3.64 8.93 2.69
C MET A 66 4.23 10.15 1.99
N ILE A 67 5.55 10.38 2.10
CA ILE A 67 6.26 11.47 1.37
C ILE A 67 6.22 11.23 -0.14
N ALA A 68 6.41 9.99 -0.59
CA ALA A 68 6.29 9.64 -2.01
C ALA A 68 4.88 9.93 -2.54
N ILE A 69 3.84 9.61 -1.78
CA ILE A 69 2.44 9.92 -2.10
C ILE A 69 2.22 11.44 -2.10
N ALA A 70 2.70 12.15 -1.06
CA ALA A 70 2.59 13.60 -0.97
C ALA A 70 3.19 14.32 -2.18
N ARG A 71 4.34 13.84 -2.66
CA ARG A 71 4.96 14.34 -3.90
C ARG A 71 4.05 14.16 -5.11
N ALA A 72 3.39 13.02 -5.24
CA ALA A 72 2.47 12.78 -6.35
C ALA A 72 1.23 13.67 -6.27
N VAL A 73 0.71 13.89 -5.07
CA VAL A 73 -0.42 14.80 -4.81
C VAL A 73 -0.06 16.24 -5.18
N ASP A 74 1.11 16.73 -4.76
CA ASP A 74 1.60 18.07 -5.16
C ASP A 74 1.71 18.22 -6.68
N MET A 75 2.04 17.12 -7.38
CA MET A 75 2.06 17.07 -8.84
C MET A 75 0.67 16.97 -9.48
N LYS A 76 -0.41 17.00 -8.68
CA LYS A 76 -1.80 16.87 -9.13
C LYS A 76 -2.03 15.62 -9.98
N CYS A 77 -1.49 14.48 -9.55
CA CYS A 77 -1.71 13.22 -10.24
C CYS A 77 -3.19 12.85 -10.20
N LYS A 78 -3.71 12.36 -11.33
CA LYS A 78 -5.08 11.83 -11.42
C LYS A 78 -5.16 10.34 -11.07
N VAL A 79 -4.04 9.64 -11.23
CA VAL A 79 -3.93 8.21 -10.95
C VAL A 79 -2.65 7.96 -10.16
N LEU A 80 -2.79 7.28 -9.03
CA LEU A 80 -1.71 6.85 -8.16
C LEU A 80 -1.61 5.32 -8.22
N ILE A 81 -0.42 4.78 -8.50
CA ILE A 81 -0.18 3.34 -8.50
C ILE A 81 0.74 3.03 -7.33
N LEU A 82 0.28 2.21 -6.41
CA LEU A 82 1.00 1.76 -5.22
C LEU A 82 1.30 0.26 -5.36
N ASP A 83 2.58 -0.08 -5.43
CA ASP A 83 3.05 -1.45 -5.59
C ASP A 83 3.63 -1.93 -4.26
N GLU A 84 2.94 -2.87 -3.59
CA GLU A 84 3.27 -3.45 -2.28
C GLU A 84 3.59 -2.39 -1.20
N PRO A 85 2.80 -1.31 -1.05
CA PRO A 85 3.19 -0.18 -0.19
C PRO A 85 3.16 -0.51 1.30
N THR A 86 2.60 -1.65 1.69
CA THR A 86 2.41 -2.06 3.09
C THR A 86 3.35 -3.18 3.54
N SER A 87 4.20 -3.70 2.66
CA SER A 87 5.01 -4.91 2.92
C SER A 87 6.00 -4.79 4.10
N SER A 88 6.35 -3.57 4.50
CA SER A 88 7.31 -3.28 5.58
C SER A 88 6.71 -2.39 6.67
N LEU A 89 5.37 -2.29 6.73
CA LEU A 89 4.64 -1.45 7.68
C LEU A 89 4.01 -2.30 8.77
N ASP A 90 3.93 -1.77 9.98
CA ASP A 90 3.10 -2.33 11.03
C ASP A 90 1.61 -1.97 10.84
N ASP A 91 0.72 -2.58 11.64
CA ASP A 91 -0.73 -2.40 11.49
C ASP A 91 -1.18 -0.95 11.71
N GLU A 92 -0.52 -0.19 12.60
CA GLU A 92 -0.83 1.22 12.86
C GLU A 92 -0.41 2.09 11.66
N GLU A 93 0.75 1.80 11.09
CA GLU A 93 1.27 2.47 9.90
C GLU A 93 0.42 2.18 8.65
N VAL A 94 -0.04 0.93 8.51
CA VAL A 94 -0.98 0.52 7.43
C VAL A 94 -2.28 1.32 7.52
N GLU A 95 -2.86 1.47 8.71
CA GLU A 95 -4.11 2.22 8.85
C GLU A 95 -3.91 3.72 8.55
N LYS A 96 -2.78 4.31 8.93
CA LYS A 96 -2.44 5.71 8.54
C LYS A 96 -2.37 5.86 7.02
N LEU A 97 -1.76 4.90 6.33
CA LEU A 97 -1.71 4.87 4.87
C LEU A 97 -3.12 4.74 4.26
N PHE A 98 -3.98 3.88 4.81
CA PHE A 98 -5.35 3.69 4.33
C PHE A 98 -6.22 4.92 4.54
N VAL A 99 -6.07 5.63 5.66
CA VAL A 99 -6.73 6.92 5.89
C VAL A 99 -6.35 7.93 4.80
N LEU A 100 -5.06 8.02 4.47
CA LEU A 100 -4.58 8.87 3.39
C LEU A 100 -5.16 8.45 2.02
N MET A 101 -5.16 7.16 1.71
CA MET A 101 -5.73 6.64 0.45
C MET A 101 -7.22 6.94 0.31
N ARG A 102 -8.03 6.71 1.37
CA ARG A 102 -9.48 7.01 1.38
C ARG A 102 -9.72 8.49 1.10
N ARG A 103 -8.95 9.36 1.74
CA ARG A 103 -9.04 10.80 1.51
C ARG A 103 -8.72 11.18 0.06
N LEU A 104 -7.63 10.68 -0.50
CA LEU A 104 -7.25 10.95 -1.89
C LEU A 104 -8.31 10.46 -2.88
N ARG A 105 -8.94 9.31 -2.60
CA ARG A 105 -10.07 8.82 -3.38
C ARG A 105 -11.26 9.79 -3.34
N GLU A 106 -11.59 10.33 -2.16
CA GLU A 106 -12.65 11.35 -1.98
C GLU A 106 -12.32 12.64 -2.74
N GLU A 107 -11.06 13.00 -2.85
CA GLU A 107 -10.55 14.12 -3.66
C GLU A 107 -10.53 13.81 -5.18
N GLY A 108 -10.96 12.60 -5.59
CA GLY A 108 -11.11 12.19 -7.00
C GLY A 108 -9.84 11.60 -7.62
N VAL A 109 -8.86 11.21 -6.82
CA VAL A 109 -7.66 10.49 -7.30
C VAL A 109 -8.01 9.02 -7.49
N GLY A 110 -7.80 8.47 -8.69
CA GLY A 110 -7.87 7.03 -8.94
C GLY A 110 -6.66 6.33 -8.32
N ILE A 111 -6.89 5.27 -7.54
CA ILE A 111 -5.79 4.54 -6.89
C ILE A 111 -5.76 3.11 -7.40
N ILE A 112 -4.61 2.66 -7.89
CA ILE A 112 -4.32 1.26 -8.19
C ILE A 112 -3.42 0.75 -7.07
N PHE A 113 -3.96 -0.18 -6.28
CA PHE A 113 -3.29 -0.78 -5.13
C PHE A 113 -2.93 -2.23 -5.43
N VAL A 114 -1.64 -2.51 -5.60
CA VAL A 114 -1.13 -3.86 -5.85
C VAL A 114 -0.64 -4.43 -4.53
N THR A 115 -1.17 -5.57 -4.13
CA THR A 115 -0.80 -6.26 -2.89
C THR A 115 -1.12 -7.74 -2.95
N HIS A 116 -0.45 -8.53 -2.13
CA HIS A 116 -0.78 -9.93 -1.87
C HIS A 116 -1.55 -10.12 -0.55
N PHE A 117 -1.75 -9.04 0.24
CA PHE A 117 -2.50 -9.08 1.50
C PHE A 117 -4.00 -8.93 1.23
N LEU A 118 -4.72 -10.05 1.10
CA LEU A 118 -6.14 -10.03 0.73
C LEU A 118 -7.00 -9.24 1.72
N GLU A 119 -6.67 -9.25 3.03
CA GLU A 119 -7.39 -8.48 4.04
C GLU A 119 -7.39 -6.99 3.75
N GLN A 120 -6.25 -6.48 3.30
CA GLN A 120 -6.10 -5.09 2.94
C GLN A 120 -6.93 -4.71 1.71
N VAL A 121 -7.04 -5.62 0.73
CA VAL A 121 -7.90 -5.42 -0.44
C VAL A 121 -9.35 -5.20 -0.02
N TYR A 122 -9.87 -6.06 0.88
CA TYR A 122 -11.24 -5.94 1.38
C TYR A 122 -11.46 -4.72 2.29
N ALA A 123 -10.39 -4.20 2.91
CA ALA A 123 -10.46 -3.05 3.80
C ALA A 123 -10.52 -1.69 3.06
N VAL A 124 -9.89 -1.59 1.88
CA VAL A 124 -9.66 -0.28 1.25
C VAL A 124 -10.06 -0.18 -0.23
N CYS A 125 -10.24 -1.31 -0.93
CA CYS A 125 -10.55 -1.30 -2.35
C CYS A 125 -12.06 -1.33 -2.63
N ASP A 126 -12.48 -0.72 -3.73
CA ASP A 126 -13.85 -0.81 -4.24
C ASP A 126 -13.98 -1.97 -5.26
N ARG A 127 -12.92 -2.20 -6.05
CA ARG A 127 -12.87 -3.20 -7.13
C ARG A 127 -11.59 -4.03 -7.06
N ILE A 128 -11.67 -5.25 -7.55
CA ILE A 128 -10.55 -6.20 -7.63
C ILE A 128 -10.36 -6.61 -9.09
N THR A 129 -9.13 -6.49 -9.58
CA THR A 129 -8.70 -7.07 -10.85
C THR A 129 -7.77 -8.23 -10.55
N VAL A 130 -8.13 -9.43 -10.96
CA VAL A 130 -7.32 -10.64 -10.76
C VAL A 130 -6.48 -10.90 -12.00
N LEU A 131 -5.16 -10.93 -11.81
CA LEU A 131 -4.19 -11.33 -12.82
C LEU A 131 -3.54 -12.65 -12.39
N ARG A 132 -3.32 -13.55 -13.36
CA ARG A 132 -2.62 -14.81 -13.16
C ARG A 132 -1.75 -15.11 -14.36
N ASN A 133 -0.45 -15.35 -14.12
CA ASN A 133 0.55 -15.61 -15.17
C ASN A 133 0.58 -14.54 -16.28
N GLY A 134 0.30 -13.28 -15.94
CA GLY A 134 0.25 -12.16 -16.88
C GLY A 134 -1.06 -12.01 -17.64
N GLU A 135 -2.04 -12.89 -17.42
CA GLU A 135 -3.35 -12.84 -18.06
C GLU A 135 -4.44 -12.32 -17.13
N LEU A 136 -5.42 -11.61 -17.69
CA LEU A 136 -6.58 -11.14 -16.95
C LEU A 136 -7.53 -12.31 -16.68
N VAL A 137 -7.74 -12.61 -15.40
CA VAL A 137 -8.74 -13.60 -14.95
C VAL A 137 -10.13 -12.98 -14.87
N GLY A 138 -10.21 -11.73 -14.38
CA GLY A 138 -11.46 -11.00 -14.32
C GLY A 138 -11.40 -9.77 -13.41
N GLU A 139 -12.47 -8.96 -13.48
CA GLU A 139 -12.69 -7.79 -12.65
C GLU A 139 -13.99 -7.96 -11.85
N TYR A 140 -13.98 -7.54 -10.59
CA TYR A 140 -15.07 -7.76 -9.64
C TYR A 140 -15.22 -6.56 -8.71
N GLU A 141 -16.46 -6.29 -8.29
CA GLU A 141 -16.69 -5.43 -7.13
C GLU A 141 -16.30 -6.20 -5.86
N VAL A 142 -15.63 -5.53 -4.92
CA VAL A 142 -15.19 -6.16 -3.65
C VAL A 142 -16.35 -6.78 -2.89
N LYS A 143 -17.50 -6.09 -2.84
CA LYS A 143 -18.72 -6.55 -2.15
C LYS A 143 -19.32 -7.84 -2.72
N ASP A 144 -19.06 -8.12 -4.02
CA ASP A 144 -19.68 -9.23 -4.75
C ASP A 144 -18.73 -10.44 -4.86
N LEU A 145 -17.47 -10.32 -4.43
CA LEU A 145 -16.46 -11.38 -4.51
C LEU A 145 -16.04 -11.85 -3.11
N PRO A 146 -16.60 -12.95 -2.56
CA PRO A 146 -16.13 -13.53 -1.32
C PRO A 146 -14.66 -13.96 -1.38
N ARG A 147 -13.93 -13.89 -0.25
CA ARG A 147 -12.50 -14.24 -0.16
C ARG A 147 -12.17 -15.62 -0.75
N VAL A 148 -13.00 -16.62 -0.44
CA VAL A 148 -12.79 -17.98 -0.95
C VAL A 148 -12.83 -18.02 -2.46
N MET A 149 -13.74 -17.26 -3.07
CA MET A 149 -13.86 -17.14 -4.54
C MET A 149 -12.66 -16.41 -5.14
N LEU A 150 -12.15 -15.36 -4.47
CA LEU A 150 -10.95 -14.65 -4.91
C LEU A 150 -9.74 -15.61 -4.93
N VAL A 151 -9.54 -16.36 -3.84
CA VAL A 151 -8.46 -17.36 -3.74
C VAL A 151 -8.58 -18.43 -4.84
N ALA A 152 -9.79 -18.96 -5.07
CA ALA A 152 -10.04 -19.93 -6.15
C ALA A 152 -9.61 -19.39 -7.51
N LYS A 153 -10.02 -18.16 -7.84
CA LYS A 153 -9.67 -17.50 -9.10
C LYS A 153 -8.16 -17.26 -9.24
N MET A 154 -7.49 -16.89 -8.17
CA MET A 154 -6.03 -16.74 -8.14
C MET A 154 -5.31 -18.07 -8.35
N MET A 155 -5.83 -19.16 -7.78
CA MET A 155 -5.29 -20.51 -7.94
C MET A 155 -5.64 -21.18 -9.27
N GLY A 156 -6.64 -20.66 -9.98
CA GLY A 156 -7.15 -21.26 -11.23
C GLY A 156 -7.98 -22.50 -11.00
N LYS A 157 -8.61 -22.60 -9.84
CA LYS A 157 -9.55 -23.66 -9.51
C LYS A 157 -10.98 -23.16 -9.65
N ASP A 158 -11.87 -23.98 -10.16
CA ASP A 158 -13.30 -23.71 -10.11
C ASP A 158 -13.85 -23.94 -8.70
N PHE A 159 -15.01 -23.34 -8.41
CA PHE A 159 -15.59 -23.41 -7.06
C PHE A 159 -15.94 -24.84 -6.64
N ASP A 160 -16.28 -25.71 -7.60
CA ASP A 160 -16.60 -27.12 -7.37
C ASP A 160 -15.38 -27.89 -6.85
N ASP A 161 -14.17 -27.58 -7.29
CA ASP A 161 -12.92 -28.17 -6.76
C ASP A 161 -12.66 -27.80 -5.29
N LEU A 162 -13.17 -26.64 -4.83
CA LEU A 162 -13.04 -26.22 -3.43
C LEU A 162 -14.10 -26.84 -2.50
N ALA A 163 -15.25 -27.23 -3.05
CA ALA A 163 -16.28 -27.97 -2.31
C ALA A 163 -15.78 -29.37 -1.94
N ASP A 164 -15.03 -30.01 -2.83
CA ASP A 164 -14.41 -31.32 -2.58
C ASP A 164 -13.34 -31.25 -1.48
N ILE A 165 -12.58 -30.17 -1.36
CA ILE A 165 -11.60 -29.97 -0.27
C ILE A 165 -12.29 -29.85 1.10
N LYS A 166 -13.52 -29.31 1.15
CA LYS A 166 -14.33 -29.27 2.39
C LYS A 166 -14.98 -30.61 2.73
N GLY A 167 -15.17 -31.49 1.71
CA GLY A 167 -15.77 -32.82 1.88
C GLY A 167 -14.80 -33.84 2.48
N ASP A 168 -13.51 -33.69 2.24
CA ASP A 168 -12.50 -34.69 2.61
C ASP A 168 -12.00 -34.60 4.08
N HIS A 169 -12.47 -33.62 4.85
CA HIS A 169 -12.18 -33.53 6.29
C HIS A 169 -13.18 -34.25 7.18
N LYS A 170 -14.03 -35.13 6.64
CA LYS A 170 -14.88 -36.04 7.43
C LYS A 170 -14.23 -37.41 7.69
N ASP A 171 -13.04 -37.67 7.24
CA ASP A 171 -12.30 -38.79 7.74
C ASP A 171 -11.89 -38.50 9.19
N LYS A 172 -12.59 -39.16 10.09
CA LYS A 172 -12.24 -39.28 11.50
C LYS A 172 -10.79 -39.75 11.57
N LYS A 173 -9.85 -38.83 11.80
CA LYS A 173 -8.52 -39.19 12.24
C LYS A 173 -8.71 -39.96 13.54
N VAL A 174 -8.63 -41.26 13.48
CA VAL A 174 -8.42 -42.11 14.65
C VAL A 174 -7.03 -41.73 15.14
N PHE A 175 -6.97 -40.89 16.16
CA PHE A 175 -5.73 -40.61 16.85
C PHE A 175 -5.28 -41.91 17.48
N SER A 176 -4.08 -42.40 17.17
CA SER A 176 -3.47 -43.49 17.91
C SER A 176 -3.27 -43.04 19.36
N GLU A 177 -3.56 -43.88 20.32
CA GLU A 177 -3.39 -43.58 21.77
C GLU A 177 -1.91 -43.47 22.18
N THR A 178 -0.98 -43.70 21.23
CA THR A 178 0.46 -43.56 21.48
C THR A 178 0.89 -42.13 21.14
N PRO A 179 1.46 -41.37 22.08
CA PRO A 179 1.99 -40.06 21.83
C PRO A 179 3.20 -40.15 20.87
N VAL A 180 3.26 -39.24 19.89
CA VAL A 180 4.38 -39.16 18.92
C VAL A 180 5.62 -38.52 19.53
N ILE A 181 5.44 -37.74 20.62
CA ILE A 181 6.52 -37.10 21.37
C ILE A 181 6.18 -37.23 22.85
N GLU A 182 7.06 -37.82 23.64
CA GLU A 182 7.04 -37.86 25.09
C GLU A 182 8.19 -37.02 25.60
N ALA A 183 7.93 -35.98 26.41
CA ALA A 183 8.96 -35.15 27.05
C ALA A 183 8.91 -35.46 28.56
N GLU A 184 9.96 -36.08 29.09
CA GLU A 184 10.23 -36.20 30.52
C GLU A 184 10.94 -34.94 31.01
N GLY A 185 10.37 -34.26 32.04
CA GLY A 185 10.96 -33.10 32.72
C GLY A 185 11.71 -33.49 34.00
#